data_c86086ee560af4ffb3cc4aac82e7c49f
#
_entry.id   c86086ee560af4ffb3cc4aac82e7c49f
#
_cell.length_a   1.000
_cell.length_b   1.000
_cell.length_c   1.000
_cell.angle_alpha   90.00
_cell.angle_beta   90.00
_cell.angle_gamma   90.00
#
_symmetry.space_group_name_H-M   'P 1'
#
loop_
_entity.id
_entity.type
_entity.pdbx_description
1 polymer ?
#
loop_
_entity_poly.entity_id
_entity_poly.type
_entity_poly.pdbx_seq_one_letter_code
_entity_poly.pdbx_strand_id
1 'polypeptide(L)'
;MASAALPPTQAPKEEYAGDEINALVLDPGSYTTRAGFAGEDTPKSVVPTHYGVLASGEHVYGENAIHLPRGDMDIQNPYGADGLVEDWDTASKLWEYSITSRLTGARQTPPSRNGLNDTKDENGDVNMDETMEQMQDEQDRALAEYPLLMSEPGWNPQKAREKTMEIAMEEWGVPAFFLAKNGQLAA
;
A
#
# COMPACT_ATOMS: atom_id res chain seq x y z
N MET A 1 57.50 26.79 28.19
CA MET A 1 56.87 25.51 27.81
C MET A 1 55.43 25.81 27.45
N ALA A 2 55.13 25.80 26.14
CA ALA A 2 53.79 26.06 25.62
C ALA A 2 52.98 24.75 25.62
N SER A 3 51.89 24.73 26.37
CA SER A 3 50.91 23.61 26.36
C SER A 3 50.11 23.66 25.07
N ALA A 4 50.28 22.68 24.21
CA ALA A 4 49.46 22.50 23.01
C ALA A 4 48.08 22.00 23.45
N ALA A 5 47.05 22.82 23.25
CA ALA A 5 45.66 22.43 23.40
C ALA A 5 45.29 21.46 22.28
N LEU A 6 44.77 20.28 22.66
CA LEU A 6 44.22 19.31 21.73
C LEU A 6 42.98 19.90 21.04
N PRO A 7 42.78 19.69 19.75
CA PRO A 7 41.57 20.14 19.06
C PRO A 7 40.34 19.41 19.64
N PRO A 8 39.17 20.08 19.69
CA PRO A 8 37.95 19.44 20.18
C PRO A 8 37.58 18.28 19.25
N THR A 9 37.48 17.10 19.83
CA THR A 9 36.97 15.92 19.14
C THR A 9 35.48 16.17 18.86
N GLN A 10 35.14 16.56 17.65
CA GLN A 10 33.75 16.54 17.21
C GLN A 10 33.33 15.08 17.18
N ALA A 11 32.33 14.73 17.98
CA ALA A 11 31.64 13.47 17.82
C ALA A 11 31.14 13.36 16.37
N PRO A 12 31.29 12.20 15.74
CA PRO A 12 30.70 12.01 14.40
C PRO A 12 29.22 12.34 14.52
N LYS A 13 28.72 13.24 13.66
CA LYS A 13 27.29 13.36 13.43
C LYS A 13 26.84 12.00 12.95
N GLU A 14 26.18 11.27 13.82
CA GLU A 14 25.39 10.13 13.41
C GLU A 14 24.26 10.70 12.53
N GLU A 15 24.49 10.78 11.23
CA GLU A 15 23.41 10.87 10.27
C GLU A 15 22.65 9.56 10.40
N TYR A 16 21.55 9.59 11.12
CA TYR A 16 20.58 8.52 11.15
C TYR A 16 20.01 8.42 9.73
N ALA A 17 20.52 7.47 8.96
CA ALA A 17 19.94 7.10 7.65
C ALA A 17 18.49 6.59 7.77
N GLY A 18 17.96 6.49 8.99
CA GLY A 18 16.57 6.07 9.27
C GLY A 18 15.52 7.14 8.98
N ASP A 19 15.91 8.42 8.85
CA ASP A 19 14.95 9.50 8.55
C ASP A 19 14.56 9.58 7.06
N GLU A 20 15.24 8.83 6.19
CA GLU A 20 14.99 8.87 4.73
C GLU A 20 14.18 7.67 4.21
N ILE A 21 13.96 6.62 5.01
CA ILE A 21 13.22 5.44 4.58
C ILE A 21 11.79 5.52 5.09
N ASN A 22 10.90 5.98 4.25
CA ASN A 22 9.46 5.98 4.51
C ASN A 22 8.90 4.56 4.39
N ALA A 23 8.93 3.78 5.48
CA ALA A 23 8.30 2.47 5.49
C ALA A 23 6.79 2.61 5.57
N LEU A 24 6.09 1.78 4.81
CA LEU A 24 4.64 1.65 4.89
C LEU A 24 4.24 0.75 6.07
N VAL A 25 3.14 1.09 6.71
CA VAL A 25 2.51 0.28 7.75
C VAL A 25 1.10 -0.04 7.31
N LEU A 26 0.75 -1.33 7.28
CA LEU A 26 -0.56 -1.83 6.94
C LEU A 26 -1.13 -2.65 8.11
N ASP A 27 -2.30 -2.24 8.59
CA ASP A 27 -3.07 -2.95 9.62
C ASP A 27 -4.40 -3.44 9.03
N PRO A 28 -4.42 -4.65 8.46
CA PRO A 28 -5.59 -5.21 7.80
C PRO A 28 -6.52 -5.87 8.82
N GLY A 29 -7.45 -5.11 9.36
CA GLY A 29 -8.49 -5.64 10.23
C GLY A 29 -9.67 -6.22 9.45
N SER A 30 -10.42 -7.15 10.06
CA SER A 30 -11.63 -7.75 9.47
C SER A 30 -12.78 -6.75 9.27
N TYR A 31 -12.73 -5.59 9.91
CA TYR A 31 -13.74 -4.54 9.81
C TYR A 31 -13.24 -3.29 9.11
N THR A 32 -11.99 -2.91 9.40
CA THR A 32 -11.37 -1.70 8.88
C THR A 32 -9.90 -1.99 8.59
N THR A 33 -9.45 -1.65 7.39
CA THR A 33 -8.05 -1.69 6.99
C THR A 33 -7.46 -0.29 7.15
N ARG A 34 -6.30 -0.20 7.81
CA ARG A 34 -5.59 1.07 8.05
C ARG A 34 -4.22 1.02 7.42
N ALA A 35 -3.81 2.13 6.81
CA ALA A 35 -2.47 2.27 6.27
C ALA A 35 -1.89 3.66 6.53
N GLY A 36 -0.57 3.73 6.65
CA GLY A 36 0.16 4.97 6.93
C GLY A 36 1.65 4.80 6.72
N PHE A 37 2.40 5.88 6.89
CA PHE A 37 3.86 5.83 6.94
C PHE A 37 4.34 5.64 8.39
N ALA A 38 5.44 4.93 8.55
CA ALA A 38 6.09 4.75 9.85
C ALA A 38 6.55 6.11 10.39
N GLY A 39 6.35 6.33 11.71
CA GLY A 39 6.69 7.59 12.37
C GLY A 39 5.58 8.64 12.36
N GLU A 40 4.47 8.41 11.68
CA GLU A 40 3.30 9.28 11.75
C GLU A 40 2.41 8.92 12.94
N ASP A 41 1.78 9.94 13.56
CA ASP A 41 0.92 9.76 14.74
C ASP A 41 -0.41 9.05 14.44
N THR A 42 -0.87 9.12 13.18
CA THR A 42 -2.17 8.57 12.79
C THR A 42 -2.11 7.97 11.39
N PRO A 43 -2.88 6.89 11.13
CA PRO A 43 -2.98 6.35 9.78
C PRO A 43 -3.59 7.39 8.82
N LYS A 44 -3.01 7.53 7.64
CA LYS A 44 -3.50 8.42 6.59
C LYS A 44 -4.65 7.82 5.79
N SER A 45 -4.69 6.50 5.73
CA SER A 45 -5.74 5.75 5.05
C SER A 45 -6.49 4.89 6.05
N VAL A 46 -7.80 5.03 6.08
CA VAL A 46 -8.72 4.20 6.85
C VAL A 46 -9.85 3.81 5.89
N VAL A 47 -9.92 2.54 5.56
CA VAL A 47 -10.82 2.01 4.54
C VAL A 47 -11.68 0.91 5.16
N PRO A 48 -13.01 0.88 4.91
CA PRO A 48 -13.82 -0.28 5.27
C PRO A 48 -13.27 -1.53 4.62
N THR A 49 -13.17 -2.62 5.38
CA THR A 49 -12.79 -3.93 4.83
C THR A 49 -13.90 -4.55 3.99
N HIS A 50 -15.14 -4.10 4.20
CA HIS A 50 -16.25 -4.44 3.34
C HIS A 50 -16.08 -3.79 1.98
N TYR A 51 -16.49 -4.49 0.94
CA TYR A 51 -16.46 -4.03 -0.44
C TYR A 51 -17.80 -4.29 -1.13
N GLY A 52 -18.06 -3.57 -2.19
CA GLY A 52 -19.26 -3.76 -3.00
C GLY A 52 -18.99 -4.66 -4.21
N VAL A 53 -19.91 -5.56 -4.50
CA VAL A 53 -19.94 -6.35 -5.73
C VAL A 53 -21.11 -5.85 -6.56
N LEU A 54 -20.82 -5.27 -7.71
CA LEU A 54 -21.84 -4.79 -8.64
C LEU A 54 -22.47 -5.95 -9.41
N ALA A 55 -23.66 -5.75 -9.96
CA ALA A 55 -24.32 -6.73 -10.82
C ALA A 55 -23.48 -7.14 -12.05
N SER A 56 -22.52 -6.31 -12.46
CA SER A 56 -21.52 -6.61 -13.49
C SER A 56 -20.45 -7.61 -13.05
N GLY A 57 -20.33 -7.89 -11.74
CA GLY A 57 -19.23 -8.63 -11.13
C GLY A 57 -18.02 -7.77 -10.77
N GLU A 58 -18.07 -6.47 -11.00
CA GLU A 58 -17.01 -5.54 -10.63
C GLU A 58 -16.98 -5.31 -9.12
N HIS A 59 -15.77 -5.30 -8.52
CA HIS A 59 -15.56 -4.97 -7.11
C HIS A 59 -15.27 -3.49 -6.95
N VAL A 60 -15.93 -2.87 -5.98
CA VAL A 60 -15.73 -1.45 -5.63
C VAL A 60 -15.30 -1.32 -4.17
N TYR A 61 -14.28 -0.51 -3.92
CA TYR A 61 -13.65 -0.34 -2.61
C TYR A 61 -13.81 1.08 -2.07
N GLY A 62 -13.70 1.18 -0.75
CA GLY A 62 -13.71 2.44 -0.04
C GLY A 62 -15.09 2.98 0.31
N GLU A 63 -15.13 3.83 1.33
CA GLU A 63 -16.37 4.36 1.89
C GLU A 63 -17.23 5.07 0.84
N ASN A 64 -16.62 5.89 -0.01
CA ASN A 64 -17.34 6.66 -1.03
C ASN A 64 -18.08 5.77 -2.05
N ALA A 65 -17.60 4.56 -2.28
CA ALA A 65 -18.20 3.64 -3.24
C ALA A 65 -19.38 2.85 -2.64
N ILE A 66 -19.30 2.51 -1.33
CA ILE A 66 -20.23 1.58 -0.70
C ILE A 66 -21.22 2.23 0.28
N HIS A 67 -21.07 3.53 0.62
CA HIS A 67 -21.89 4.20 1.64
C HIS A 67 -23.35 4.42 1.22
N LEU A 68 -23.61 4.47 -0.09
CA LEU A 68 -24.95 4.62 -0.63
C LEU A 68 -25.53 3.24 -0.99
N PRO A 69 -26.65 2.83 -0.39
CA PRO A 69 -27.34 1.61 -0.79
C PRO A 69 -27.76 1.68 -2.26
N ARG A 70 -27.44 0.64 -3.03
CA ARG A 70 -27.86 0.47 -4.43
C ARG A 70 -28.52 -0.90 -4.60
N GLY A 71 -29.52 -0.97 -5.45
CA GLY A 71 -30.19 -2.24 -5.74
C GLY A 71 -29.38 -3.19 -6.63
N ASP A 72 -28.27 -2.71 -7.21
CA ASP A 72 -27.36 -3.43 -8.09
C ASP A 72 -26.03 -3.79 -7.42
N MET A 73 -25.93 -3.61 -6.09
CA MET A 73 -24.69 -3.84 -5.34
C MET A 73 -24.94 -4.67 -4.08
N ASP A 74 -24.18 -5.74 -3.94
CA ASP A 74 -24.09 -6.54 -2.71
C ASP A 74 -22.84 -6.16 -1.91
N ILE A 75 -22.97 -6.08 -0.59
CA ILE A 75 -21.85 -5.80 0.31
C ILE A 75 -21.28 -7.11 0.84
N GLN A 76 -20.00 -7.33 0.63
CA GLN A 76 -19.27 -8.53 1.05
C GLN A 76 -18.03 -8.17 1.89
N ASN A 77 -17.42 -9.21 2.48
CA ASN A 77 -16.21 -9.09 3.29
C ASN A 77 -15.26 -10.24 2.92
N PRO A 78 -13.97 -9.99 2.63
CA PRO A 78 -13.03 -11.05 2.30
C PRO A 78 -12.55 -11.86 3.51
N TYR A 79 -12.98 -11.49 4.73
CA TYR A 79 -12.65 -12.18 5.98
C TYR A 79 -13.80 -13.04 6.48
N GLY A 80 -13.45 -14.21 7.01
CA GLY A 80 -14.37 -15.07 7.72
C GLY A 80 -14.75 -14.58 9.12
N ALA A 81 -15.66 -15.30 9.76
CA ALA A 81 -16.12 -14.98 11.11
C ALA A 81 -15.03 -15.08 12.19
N ASP A 82 -13.95 -15.82 11.93
CA ASP A 82 -12.78 -15.96 12.78
C ASP A 82 -11.77 -14.81 12.61
N GLY A 83 -12.04 -13.87 11.68
CA GLY A 83 -11.17 -12.75 11.37
C GLY A 83 -9.97 -13.12 10.51
N LEU A 84 -9.98 -14.29 9.90
CA LEU A 84 -8.96 -14.72 8.92
C LEU A 84 -9.43 -14.46 7.49
N VAL A 85 -8.46 -14.32 6.58
CA VAL A 85 -8.76 -14.10 5.15
C VAL A 85 -9.29 -15.40 4.54
N GLU A 86 -10.45 -15.33 3.91
CA GLU A 86 -11.06 -16.42 3.13
C GLU A 86 -10.91 -16.18 1.63
N ASP A 87 -11.09 -14.93 1.19
CA ASP A 87 -10.92 -14.51 -0.21
C ASP A 87 -9.63 -13.68 -0.35
N TRP A 88 -8.55 -14.35 -0.76
CA TRP A 88 -7.22 -13.76 -0.89
C TRP A 88 -7.11 -12.79 -2.06
N ASP A 89 -7.79 -13.07 -3.17
CA ASP A 89 -7.74 -12.23 -4.38
C ASP A 89 -8.38 -10.87 -4.11
N THR A 90 -9.49 -10.85 -3.38
CA THR A 90 -10.14 -9.60 -3.01
C THR A 90 -9.42 -8.91 -1.87
N ALA A 91 -8.88 -9.66 -0.90
CA ALA A 91 -8.13 -9.08 0.22
C ALA A 91 -6.86 -8.37 -0.27
N SER A 92 -6.09 -8.96 -1.17
CA SER A 92 -4.88 -8.33 -1.72
C SER A 92 -5.19 -7.02 -2.44
N LYS A 93 -6.23 -6.98 -3.27
CA LYS A 93 -6.68 -5.77 -3.96
C LYS A 93 -7.20 -4.68 -3.01
N LEU A 94 -7.90 -5.08 -1.95
CA LEU A 94 -8.36 -4.14 -0.92
C LEU A 94 -7.19 -3.53 -0.15
N TRP A 95 -6.18 -4.34 0.18
CA TRP A 95 -4.96 -3.87 0.85
C TRP A 95 -4.16 -2.92 -0.03
N GLU A 96 -3.94 -3.28 -1.29
CA GLU A 96 -3.31 -2.43 -2.29
C GLU A 96 -4.09 -1.11 -2.43
N TYR A 97 -5.42 -1.17 -2.60
CA TYR A 97 -6.27 0.01 -2.63
C TYR A 97 -6.10 0.89 -1.39
N SER A 98 -6.02 0.30 -0.19
CA SER A 98 -5.88 1.06 1.05
C SER A 98 -4.57 1.85 1.12
N ILE A 99 -3.50 1.32 0.52
CA ILE A 99 -2.20 1.99 0.43
C ILE A 99 -2.21 3.02 -0.71
N THR A 100 -2.54 2.58 -1.92
CA THR A 100 -2.39 3.40 -3.12
C THR A 100 -3.36 4.57 -3.17
N SER A 101 -4.56 4.42 -2.60
CA SER A 101 -5.59 5.45 -2.65
C SER A 101 -5.21 6.77 -1.97
N ARG A 102 -4.32 6.75 -0.96
CA ARG A 102 -4.00 7.93 -0.16
C ARG A 102 -2.52 8.13 0.17
N LEU A 103 -1.68 7.12 0.03
CA LEU A 103 -0.28 7.17 0.46
C LEU A 103 0.69 7.30 -0.70
N THR A 104 0.68 6.36 -1.62
CA THR A 104 1.63 6.32 -2.72
C THR A 104 1.17 7.09 -3.95
N GLY A 105 -0.10 7.53 -3.96
CA GLY A 105 -0.64 8.34 -5.04
C GLY A 105 -0.74 7.60 -6.37
N ALA A 106 -0.83 6.27 -6.36
CA ALA A 106 -1.14 5.52 -7.57
C ALA A 106 -2.41 6.11 -8.18
N ARG A 107 -2.31 6.54 -9.43
CA ARG A 107 -3.37 7.27 -10.11
C ARG A 107 -4.55 6.34 -10.33
N GLN A 108 -5.61 6.52 -9.56
CA GLN A 108 -6.87 5.79 -9.75
C GLN A 108 -7.63 6.21 -11.02
N THR A 109 -7.22 7.32 -11.62
CA THR A 109 -7.74 7.79 -12.89
C THR A 109 -6.59 8.06 -13.84
N PRO A 110 -6.65 7.56 -15.07
CA PRO A 110 -5.66 7.96 -16.07
C PRO A 110 -5.64 9.48 -16.16
N PRO A 111 -4.46 10.11 -16.30
CA PRO A 111 -4.36 11.56 -16.45
C PRO A 111 -5.28 11.99 -17.57
N SER A 112 -6.12 13.00 -17.31
CA SER A 112 -6.95 13.56 -18.37
C SER A 112 -6.02 14.03 -19.49
N ARG A 113 -6.26 13.54 -20.69
CA ARG A 113 -5.52 13.92 -21.89
C ARG A 113 -5.71 15.42 -22.11
N ASN A 114 -4.68 16.19 -21.78
CA ASN A 114 -4.66 17.64 -22.04
C ASN A 114 -3.77 18.01 -23.24
N GLY A 115 -3.30 17.01 -24.01
CA GLY A 115 -2.45 17.19 -25.17
C GLY A 115 -1.02 17.67 -24.85
N LEU A 116 -0.68 17.91 -23.58
CA LEU A 116 0.64 18.39 -23.16
C LEU A 116 1.55 17.22 -22.72
N ASN A 117 0.96 16.07 -22.39
CA ASN A 117 1.66 14.88 -21.92
C ASN A 117 1.73 13.76 -22.98
N ASP A 118 1.25 14.03 -24.20
CA ASP A 118 1.31 13.05 -25.27
C ASP A 118 2.74 13.03 -25.83
N THR A 119 3.44 11.93 -25.69
CA THR A 119 4.66 11.65 -26.46
C THR A 119 4.24 11.48 -27.92
N LYS A 120 4.59 12.45 -28.73
CA LYS A 120 4.36 12.39 -30.18
C LYS A 120 5.54 11.67 -30.83
N ASP A 121 5.24 10.73 -31.71
CA ASP A 121 6.24 10.17 -32.62
C ASP A 121 6.77 11.24 -33.61
N GLU A 122 7.79 10.90 -34.38
CA GLU A 122 8.38 11.80 -35.38
C GLU A 122 7.37 12.28 -36.47
N ASN A 123 6.20 11.64 -36.54
CA ASN A 123 5.11 11.96 -37.47
C ASN A 123 3.97 12.74 -36.80
N GLY A 124 4.05 12.99 -35.49
CA GLY A 124 3.02 13.72 -34.73
C GLY A 124 1.82 12.87 -34.32
N ASP A 125 1.90 11.55 -34.47
CA ASP A 125 0.89 10.60 -34.03
C ASP A 125 1.16 10.12 -32.58
N VAL A 126 0.11 9.90 -31.82
CA VAL A 126 0.21 9.50 -30.40
C VAL A 126 0.31 7.98 -30.32
N ASN A 127 1.43 7.48 -29.80
CA ASN A 127 1.64 6.05 -29.63
C ASN A 127 0.88 5.56 -28.39
N MET A 128 -0.34 5.03 -28.59
CA MET A 128 -1.27 4.62 -27.56
C MET A 128 -0.79 3.42 -26.73
N ASP A 129 -0.07 2.49 -27.36
CA ASP A 129 0.37 1.25 -26.72
C ASP A 129 1.52 1.48 -25.72
N GLU A 130 2.51 2.30 -26.07
CA GLU A 130 3.63 2.62 -25.17
C GLU A 130 3.17 3.40 -23.93
N THR A 131 2.15 4.24 -24.07
CA THR A 131 1.61 5.02 -22.94
C THR A 131 0.84 4.13 -21.96
N MET A 132 0.15 3.11 -22.45
CA MET A 132 -0.60 2.15 -21.63
C MET A 132 0.34 1.20 -20.89
N GLU A 133 1.40 0.71 -21.54
CA GLU A 133 2.41 -0.14 -20.89
C GLU A 133 3.20 0.62 -19.82
N GLN A 134 3.58 1.88 -20.05
CA GLN A 134 4.26 2.72 -19.06
C GLN A 134 3.37 3.03 -17.86
N MET A 135 2.06 3.24 -18.05
CA MET A 135 1.12 3.49 -16.96
C MET A 135 0.87 2.24 -16.11
N GLN A 136 0.84 1.05 -16.70
CA GLN A 136 0.78 -0.22 -15.98
C GLN A 136 2.07 -0.45 -15.17
N ASP A 137 3.23 -0.24 -15.77
CA ASP A 137 4.53 -0.40 -15.12
C ASP A 137 4.71 0.56 -13.91
N GLU A 138 4.21 1.80 -13.99
CA GLU A 138 4.23 2.74 -12.87
C GLU A 138 3.24 2.37 -11.76
N GLN A 139 2.11 1.76 -12.09
CA GLN A 139 1.12 1.31 -11.12
C GLN A 139 1.61 0.05 -10.39
N ASP A 140 2.21 -0.88 -11.11
CA ASP A 140 2.79 -2.10 -10.55
C ASP A 140 3.99 -1.81 -9.63
N ARG A 141 4.65 -0.66 -9.79
CA ARG A 141 5.78 -0.24 -8.95
C ARG A 141 5.43 0.65 -7.77
N ALA A 142 4.18 1.05 -7.61
CA ALA A 142 3.77 1.98 -6.56
C ALA A 142 4.09 1.49 -5.13
N LEU A 143 4.21 0.20 -4.92
CA LEU A 143 4.59 -0.43 -3.65
C LEU A 143 6.06 -0.87 -3.59
N ALA A 144 6.72 -1.05 -4.74
CA ALA A 144 8.08 -1.56 -4.85
C ALA A 144 9.16 -0.62 -4.28
N GLU A 145 8.83 0.64 -4.01
CA GLU A 145 9.77 1.62 -3.47
C GLU A 145 9.81 1.64 -1.94
N TYR A 146 8.81 1.04 -1.27
CA TYR A 146 8.63 1.19 0.17
C TYR A 146 8.75 -0.15 0.91
N PRO A 147 9.59 -0.24 1.96
CA PRO A 147 9.50 -1.34 2.91
C PRO A 147 8.11 -1.40 3.54
N LEU A 148 7.59 -2.60 3.79
CA LEU A 148 6.25 -2.79 4.35
C LEU A 148 6.29 -3.55 5.67
N LEU A 149 5.69 -2.97 6.71
CA LEU A 149 5.30 -3.64 7.93
C LEU A 149 3.81 -3.93 7.88
N MET A 150 3.41 -5.17 8.11
CA MET A 150 2.02 -5.57 8.15
C MET A 150 1.68 -6.26 9.46
N SER A 151 0.51 -5.95 10.01
CA SER A 151 0.01 -6.63 11.21
C SER A 151 -0.75 -7.91 10.86
N GLU A 152 -0.75 -8.87 11.79
CA GLU A 152 -1.53 -10.10 11.66
C GLU A 152 -2.17 -10.52 13.00
N PRO A 153 -3.30 -11.28 12.98
CA PRO A 153 -3.85 -11.90 14.18
C PRO A 153 -2.87 -12.89 14.81
N GLY A 154 -2.86 -12.98 16.15
CA GLY A 154 -1.97 -13.88 16.88
C GLY A 154 -2.17 -15.37 16.54
N TRP A 155 -3.37 -15.73 16.06
CA TRP A 155 -3.76 -17.09 15.66
C TRP A 155 -3.69 -17.35 14.16
N ASN A 156 -3.08 -16.43 13.39
CA ASN A 156 -2.95 -16.59 11.95
C ASN A 156 -2.18 -17.87 11.61
N PRO A 157 -2.75 -18.80 10.81
CA PRO A 157 -2.08 -20.05 10.47
C PRO A 157 -0.88 -19.82 9.55
N GLN A 158 0.08 -20.74 9.60
CA GLN A 158 1.31 -20.63 8.83
C GLN A 158 1.06 -20.46 7.32
N LYS A 159 0.11 -21.20 6.76
CA LYS A 159 -0.24 -21.09 5.32
C LYS A 159 -0.75 -19.70 4.93
N ALA A 160 -1.52 -19.06 5.81
CA ALA A 160 -1.99 -17.70 5.57
C ALA A 160 -0.83 -16.69 5.64
N ARG A 161 0.13 -16.91 6.55
CA ARG A 161 1.36 -16.10 6.63
C ARG A 161 2.23 -16.23 5.38
N GLU A 162 2.39 -17.46 4.89
CA GLU A 162 3.11 -17.74 3.64
C GLU A 162 2.43 -17.02 2.46
N LYS A 163 1.10 -17.07 2.37
CA LYS A 163 0.35 -16.37 1.31
C LYS A 163 0.48 -14.84 1.41
N THR A 164 0.45 -14.28 2.63
CA THR A 164 0.68 -12.85 2.84
C THR A 164 2.08 -12.44 2.39
N MET A 165 3.11 -13.25 2.67
CA MET A 165 4.48 -12.98 2.23
C MET A 165 4.61 -13.08 0.71
N GLU A 166 3.98 -14.07 0.08
CA GLU A 166 3.93 -14.22 -1.37
C GLU A 166 3.36 -12.98 -2.04
N ILE A 167 2.19 -12.49 -1.58
CA ILE A 167 1.57 -11.25 -2.09
C ILE A 167 2.53 -10.06 -1.94
N ALA A 168 3.09 -9.84 -0.75
CA ALA A 168 3.95 -8.69 -0.51
C ALA A 168 5.24 -8.71 -1.33
N MET A 169 5.90 -9.88 -1.44
CA MET A 169 7.21 -10.00 -2.06
C MET A 169 7.13 -10.26 -3.56
N GLU A 170 6.16 -11.04 -4.02
CA GLU A 170 6.06 -11.46 -5.41
C GLU A 170 5.07 -10.63 -6.23
N GLU A 171 3.88 -10.32 -5.68
CA GLU A 171 2.88 -9.53 -6.40
C GLU A 171 3.21 -8.03 -6.33
N TRP A 172 3.52 -7.51 -5.13
CA TRP A 172 3.80 -6.07 -4.94
C TRP A 172 5.28 -5.70 -5.06
N GLY A 173 6.18 -6.68 -4.97
CA GLY A 173 7.62 -6.47 -5.12
C GLY A 173 8.23 -5.55 -4.07
N VAL A 174 7.69 -5.49 -2.85
CA VAL A 174 8.23 -4.61 -1.81
C VAL A 174 9.69 -4.96 -1.47
N PRO A 175 10.58 -3.98 -1.25
CA PRO A 175 12.01 -4.21 -1.07
C PRO A 175 12.34 -4.91 0.25
N ALA A 176 11.46 -4.79 1.27
CA ALA A 176 11.54 -5.49 2.54
C ALA A 176 10.16 -5.65 3.15
N PHE A 177 9.90 -6.78 3.78
CA PHE A 177 8.62 -7.11 4.40
C PHE A 177 8.80 -7.63 5.82
N PHE A 178 7.98 -7.12 6.74
CA PHE A 178 7.92 -7.60 8.12
C PHE A 178 6.47 -7.84 8.54
N LEU A 179 6.17 -9.07 8.97
CA LEU A 179 4.85 -9.46 9.44
C LEU A 179 4.86 -9.59 10.96
N ALA A 180 4.12 -8.71 11.65
CA ALA A 180 4.07 -8.61 13.09
C ALA A 180 2.72 -9.02 13.66
N LYS A 181 2.72 -9.74 14.78
CA LYS A 181 1.47 -10.04 15.50
C LYS A 181 0.92 -8.81 16.19
N ASN A 182 -0.39 -8.56 16.10
CA ASN A 182 -1.07 -7.41 16.71
C ASN A 182 -0.73 -7.23 18.19
N GLY A 183 -0.65 -8.32 18.97
CA GLY A 183 -0.29 -8.27 20.38
C GLY A 183 1.15 -7.80 20.66
N GLN A 184 2.06 -7.88 19.68
CA GLN A 184 3.44 -7.38 19.81
C GLN A 184 3.52 -5.87 19.49
N LEU A 185 2.62 -5.37 18.65
CA LEU A 185 2.58 -3.96 18.27
C LEU A 185 1.85 -3.09 19.30
N ALA A 186 1.03 -3.72 20.17
CA ALA A 186 0.24 -3.04 21.20
C ALA A 186 0.93 -3.02 22.58
N ALA A 187 2.07 -3.68 22.73
CA ALA A 187 2.84 -3.75 23.98
C ALA A 187 3.87 -2.61 24.09
#